data_b45b1de59a4211f26481fa109e36e217
#
_entry.id   b45b1de59a4211f26481fa109e36e217
#
_cell.length_a   1.000
_cell.length_b   1.000
_cell.length_c   1.000
_cell.angle_alpha   90.00
_cell.angle_beta   90.00
_cell.angle_gamma   90.00
#
_symmetry.space_group_name_H-M   'P 1'
#
loop_
_entity.id
_entity.type
_entity.pdbx_description
1 polymer ?
#
loop_
_entity_poly.entity_id
_entity_poly.type
_entity_poly.pdbx_seq_one_letter_code
_entity_poly.pdbx_strand_id
1 'polypeptide(L)'
;MSSKGIIISGKFSEIIARQKHDQELELGELLIAQTNSSKILLQVYDLMYGSQLSDTNLEMVAGMKLEEDSELFFMDEKVRNYKLAMLKNLITINKDNANTSKSLPDFFSNVRTVKKEDLSFLTKPSNPLYVGNLRSGSKTLDVDIFLQGSKVLSHHILIPATTGRGKSNLSSVMLWSLLKHSFAGVLVLDPHDEYYGRNKLGLKDHPNKENLVYYTPSDVPVGQRSLKINLTQIKPGHFNGVMDWSGPQRELLTAYYRTYKKNWIESIIFEKETPGKFMEGTLAVVKRRLLSLLNIDFFEKQIHAKGVFDVNAGATTIKDITND
;
A
#
# COMPACT_ATOMS: atom_id res chain seq x y z
N MET A 1 -0.31 -16.91 -34.26
CA MET A 1 -0.63 -16.08 -33.07
C MET A 1 -1.52 -14.94 -33.54
N SER A 2 -2.62 -14.68 -32.88
CA SER A 2 -3.52 -13.58 -33.26
C SER A 2 -2.87 -12.25 -32.91
N SER A 3 -2.59 -11.41 -33.93
CA SER A 3 -2.21 -10.01 -33.75
C SER A 3 -3.40 -9.23 -33.21
N LYS A 4 -3.20 -8.38 -32.21
CA LYS A 4 -4.20 -7.45 -31.70
C LYS A 4 -4.23 -6.12 -32.42
N GLY A 5 -3.14 -5.78 -33.09
CA GLY A 5 -3.02 -4.54 -33.83
C GLY A 5 -1.65 -4.39 -34.49
N ILE A 6 -1.43 -3.24 -35.10
CA ILE A 6 -0.21 -2.90 -35.83
C ILE A 6 0.22 -1.47 -35.49
N ILE A 7 1.51 -1.25 -35.34
CA ILE A 7 2.07 0.08 -35.07
C ILE A 7 2.04 0.90 -36.34
N ILE A 8 1.49 2.11 -36.28
CA ILE A 8 1.29 2.98 -37.44
C ILE A 8 1.99 4.33 -37.32
N SER A 9 2.36 4.76 -36.09
CA SER A 9 2.93 6.08 -35.85
C SER A 9 3.46 6.20 -34.42
N GLY A 10 4.06 7.31 -34.10
CA GLY A 10 4.37 7.70 -32.73
C GLY A 10 5.78 8.23 -32.54
N LYS A 11 6.07 8.52 -31.26
CA LYS A 11 7.38 8.91 -30.72
C LYS A 11 7.70 8.01 -29.54
N PHE A 12 8.91 8.08 -29.01
CA PHE A 12 9.37 7.17 -27.95
C PHE A 12 8.46 7.12 -26.71
N SER A 13 7.90 8.25 -26.32
CA SER A 13 6.98 8.35 -25.17
C SER A 13 5.53 8.00 -25.50
N GLU A 14 5.19 7.83 -26.78
CA GLU A 14 3.82 7.75 -27.25
C GLU A 14 3.77 7.04 -28.60
N ILE A 15 3.60 5.73 -28.57
CA ILE A 15 3.51 4.90 -29.77
C ILE A 15 2.02 4.69 -30.08
N ILE A 16 1.66 4.81 -31.35
CA ILE A 16 0.27 4.64 -31.78
C ILE A 16 0.14 3.33 -32.53
N ALA A 17 -0.74 2.47 -32.06
CA ALA A 17 -1.09 1.23 -32.71
C ALA A 17 -2.55 1.25 -33.14
N ARG A 18 -2.81 0.81 -34.37
CA ARG A 18 -4.17 0.56 -34.86
C ARG A 18 -4.65 -0.81 -34.40
N GLN A 19 -5.78 -0.83 -33.72
CA GLN A 19 -6.42 -2.06 -33.25
C GLN A 19 -6.95 -2.88 -34.45
N LYS A 20 -6.78 -4.19 -34.41
CA LYS A 20 -7.42 -5.11 -35.36
C LYS A 20 -8.93 -5.19 -35.04
N HIS A 21 -9.76 -5.18 -36.07
CA HIS A 21 -11.22 -5.02 -35.94
C HIS A 21 -11.88 -6.05 -35.01
N ASP A 22 -11.46 -7.31 -35.05
CA ASP A 22 -12.01 -8.42 -34.29
C ASP A 22 -11.35 -8.63 -32.90
N GLN A 23 -10.53 -7.67 -32.48
CA GLN A 23 -9.80 -7.70 -31.23
C GLN A 23 -10.16 -6.48 -30.37
N GLU A 24 -10.13 -6.64 -29.07
CA GLU A 24 -10.29 -5.53 -28.14
C GLU A 24 -8.98 -5.26 -27.39
N LEU A 25 -8.65 -3.99 -27.25
CA LEU A 25 -7.57 -3.49 -26.40
C LEU A 25 -8.16 -2.79 -25.18
N GLU A 26 -7.53 -2.98 -24.03
CA GLU A 26 -7.96 -2.40 -22.76
C GLU A 26 -6.88 -1.46 -22.21
N LEU A 27 -7.30 -0.44 -21.45
CA LEU A 27 -6.36 0.39 -20.67
C LEU A 27 -5.56 -0.48 -19.70
N GLY A 28 -4.25 -0.25 -19.63
CA GLY A 28 -3.32 -1.02 -18.82
C GLY A 28 -2.94 -2.38 -19.41
N GLU A 29 -3.45 -2.75 -20.59
CA GLU A 29 -3.07 -4.02 -21.24
C GLU A 29 -1.60 -3.99 -21.66
N LEU A 30 -0.91 -5.11 -21.39
CA LEU A 30 0.48 -5.33 -21.76
C LEU A 30 0.57 -6.04 -23.11
N LEU A 31 1.33 -5.46 -24.01
CA LEU A 31 1.50 -5.94 -25.38
C LEU A 31 2.98 -6.18 -25.69
N ILE A 32 3.24 -7.11 -26.58
CA ILE A 32 4.58 -7.35 -27.15
C ILE A 32 4.58 -6.92 -28.61
N ALA A 33 5.51 -6.03 -28.96
CA ALA A 33 5.94 -5.78 -30.32
C ALA A 33 7.23 -6.57 -30.60
N GLN A 34 7.23 -7.33 -31.69
CA GLN A 34 8.41 -8.10 -32.13
C GLN A 34 9.23 -7.24 -33.09
N THR A 35 10.50 -7.05 -32.78
CA THR A 35 11.50 -6.49 -33.72
C THR A 35 12.39 -7.62 -34.26
N ASN A 36 13.28 -7.31 -35.18
CA ASN A 36 14.16 -8.31 -35.80
C ASN A 36 15.07 -9.04 -34.78
N SER A 37 15.49 -8.37 -33.71
CA SER A 37 16.45 -8.89 -32.74
C SER A 37 15.95 -9.00 -31.32
N SER A 38 14.80 -8.38 -30.98
CA SER A 38 14.30 -8.25 -29.61
C SER A 38 12.78 -8.19 -29.57
N LYS A 39 12.25 -8.24 -28.37
CA LYS A 39 10.84 -7.96 -28.08
C LYS A 39 10.75 -6.68 -27.27
N ILE A 40 9.76 -5.84 -27.54
CA ILE A 40 9.50 -4.64 -26.78
C ILE A 40 8.19 -4.83 -26.05
N LEU A 41 8.21 -4.68 -24.72
CA LEU A 41 7.01 -4.67 -23.88
C LEU A 41 6.43 -3.26 -23.87
N LEU A 42 5.18 -3.17 -24.25
CA LEU A 42 4.39 -1.95 -24.34
C LEU A 42 3.19 -2.02 -23.41
N GLN A 43 2.69 -0.88 -22.95
CA GLN A 43 1.46 -0.78 -22.17
C GLN A 43 0.50 0.20 -22.81
N VAL A 44 -0.75 -0.20 -22.97
CA VAL A 44 -1.84 0.68 -23.40
C VAL A 44 -2.12 1.68 -22.27
N TYR A 45 -1.97 2.96 -22.51
CA TYR A 45 -2.29 3.99 -21.52
C TYR A 45 -3.46 4.88 -21.92
N ASP A 46 -3.83 4.89 -23.22
CA ASP A 46 -5.01 5.58 -23.71
C ASP A 46 -5.56 4.92 -24.97
N LEU A 47 -6.84 5.15 -25.25
CA LEU A 47 -7.57 4.67 -26.42
C LEU A 47 -8.30 5.83 -27.08
N MET A 48 -8.25 5.88 -28.41
CA MET A 48 -8.92 6.92 -29.19
C MET A 48 -9.57 6.34 -30.46
N TYR A 49 -10.55 7.04 -30.98
CA TYR A 49 -11.11 6.71 -32.30
C TYR A 49 -10.21 7.27 -33.39
N GLY A 50 -10.10 6.51 -34.48
CA GLY A 50 -9.49 6.94 -35.73
C GLY A 50 -10.48 6.71 -36.88
N SER A 51 -10.48 7.64 -37.82
CA SER A 51 -11.28 7.53 -39.04
C SER A 51 -10.51 8.06 -40.24
N GLN A 52 -10.83 7.56 -41.42
CA GLN A 52 -10.41 8.12 -42.70
C GLN A 52 -11.40 9.19 -43.21
N LEU A 53 -12.57 9.32 -42.57
CA LEU A 53 -13.53 10.38 -42.86
C LEU A 53 -13.12 11.66 -42.09
N SER A 54 -13.43 12.81 -42.69
CA SER A 54 -13.30 14.09 -41.97
C SER A 54 -14.32 14.18 -40.84
N ASP A 55 -14.05 14.98 -39.81
CA ASP A 55 -14.94 15.16 -38.67
C ASP A 55 -16.35 15.59 -39.08
N THR A 56 -16.45 16.50 -40.06
CA THR A 56 -17.75 16.93 -40.62
C THR A 56 -18.56 15.78 -41.22
N ASN A 57 -17.88 14.89 -41.96
CA ASN A 57 -18.54 13.73 -42.55
C ASN A 57 -18.91 12.69 -41.52
N LEU A 58 -18.12 12.52 -40.46
CA LEU A 58 -18.44 11.64 -39.32
C LEU A 58 -19.70 12.12 -38.61
N GLU A 59 -19.79 13.43 -38.35
CA GLU A 59 -20.93 14.04 -37.69
C GLU A 59 -22.21 13.89 -38.53
N MET A 60 -22.12 14.13 -39.84
CA MET A 60 -23.23 13.93 -40.76
C MET A 60 -23.70 12.47 -40.79
N VAL A 61 -22.77 11.51 -40.89
CA VAL A 61 -23.09 10.08 -40.92
C VAL A 61 -23.69 9.63 -39.56
N ALA A 62 -23.18 10.16 -38.45
CA ALA A 62 -23.70 9.86 -37.14
C ALA A 62 -25.15 10.37 -37.00
N GLY A 63 -25.45 11.58 -37.49
CA GLY A 63 -26.79 12.15 -37.53
C GLY A 63 -27.77 11.30 -38.37
N MET A 64 -27.33 10.92 -39.57
CA MET A 64 -28.15 10.07 -40.46
C MET A 64 -28.45 8.69 -39.81
N LYS A 65 -27.46 8.06 -39.18
CA LYS A 65 -27.67 6.78 -38.47
C LYS A 65 -28.59 6.93 -37.26
N LEU A 66 -28.57 8.06 -36.57
CA LEU A 66 -29.38 8.31 -35.38
C LEU A 66 -30.85 8.61 -35.71
N GLU A 67 -31.07 9.45 -36.73
CA GLU A 67 -32.43 9.97 -37.03
C GLU A 67 -33.21 9.09 -38.01
N GLU A 68 -32.55 8.37 -38.91
CA GLU A 68 -33.22 7.61 -39.96
C GLU A 68 -33.41 6.15 -39.63
N ASP A 69 -32.88 5.67 -38.49
CA ASP A 69 -32.87 4.24 -38.08
C ASP A 69 -32.42 3.30 -39.26
N SER A 70 -31.66 3.90 -40.17
CA SER A 70 -31.22 3.24 -41.39
C SER A 70 -29.92 2.48 -41.13
N GLU A 71 -29.90 1.19 -41.43
CA GLU A 71 -28.66 0.41 -41.55
C GLU A 71 -27.88 0.89 -42.79
N LEU A 72 -27.31 2.10 -42.69
CA LEU A 72 -26.39 2.60 -43.68
C LEU A 72 -25.10 1.77 -43.65
N PHE A 73 -25.06 0.74 -44.49
CA PHE A 73 -23.85 -0.03 -44.74
C PHE A 73 -22.86 0.80 -45.59
N PHE A 74 -21.82 1.33 -44.99
CA PHE A 74 -20.72 1.89 -45.76
C PHE A 74 -19.80 0.76 -46.26
N MET A 75 -19.49 0.78 -47.51
CA MET A 75 -18.41 -0.06 -48.04
C MET A 75 -17.15 0.20 -47.24
N ASP A 76 -16.55 -0.89 -46.70
CA ASP A 76 -15.33 -0.83 -45.90
C ASP A 76 -15.43 -0.07 -44.57
N GLU A 77 -16.60 0.00 -43.93
CA GLU A 77 -16.77 0.67 -42.60
C GLU A 77 -15.71 0.21 -41.58
N LYS A 78 -15.41 -1.09 -41.55
CA LYS A 78 -14.38 -1.72 -40.71
C LYS A 78 -12.94 -1.27 -41.01
N VAL A 79 -12.69 -0.77 -42.19
CA VAL A 79 -11.37 -0.24 -42.60
C VAL A 79 -11.29 1.25 -42.37
N ARG A 80 -12.41 1.95 -42.51
CA ARG A 80 -12.46 3.41 -42.40
C ARG A 80 -12.57 3.91 -40.97
N ASN A 81 -13.31 3.21 -40.08
CA ASN A 81 -13.47 3.54 -38.70
C ASN A 81 -12.79 2.48 -37.83
N TYR A 82 -11.89 2.88 -36.96
CA TYR A 82 -11.07 1.98 -36.18
C TYR A 82 -10.75 2.58 -34.81
N LYS A 83 -10.28 1.76 -33.90
CA LYS A 83 -9.72 2.21 -32.62
C LYS A 83 -8.20 2.30 -32.71
N LEU A 84 -7.65 3.30 -32.09
CA LEU A 84 -6.21 3.51 -31.91
C LEU A 84 -5.88 3.33 -30.43
N ALA A 85 -4.77 2.67 -30.15
CA ALA A 85 -4.22 2.56 -28.81
C ALA A 85 -2.94 3.38 -28.73
N MET A 86 -2.85 4.20 -27.70
CA MET A 86 -1.64 4.90 -27.34
C MET A 86 -0.84 4.02 -26.37
N LEU A 87 0.39 3.70 -26.76
CA LEU A 87 1.24 2.74 -26.09
C LEU A 87 2.46 3.42 -25.48
N LYS A 88 2.75 3.08 -24.23
CA LYS A 88 3.97 3.47 -23.55
C LYS A 88 5.01 2.36 -23.70
N ASN A 89 6.21 2.73 -24.08
CA ASN A 89 7.36 1.84 -24.17
C ASN A 89 7.91 1.58 -22.77
N LEU A 90 7.94 0.32 -22.32
CA LEU A 90 8.39 -0.05 -20.99
C LEU A 90 9.83 -0.58 -21.01
N ILE A 91 10.03 -1.76 -21.59
CA ILE A 91 11.31 -2.47 -21.59
C ILE A 91 11.56 -3.17 -22.93
N THR A 92 12.83 -3.36 -23.24
CA THR A 92 13.28 -4.24 -24.33
C THR A 92 13.75 -5.56 -23.73
N ILE A 93 13.24 -6.66 -24.26
CA ILE A 93 13.52 -8.03 -23.83
C ILE A 93 14.41 -8.69 -24.86
N ASN A 94 15.61 -9.08 -24.45
CA ASN A 94 16.59 -9.81 -25.25
C ASN A 94 16.83 -11.17 -24.60
N LYS A 95 16.26 -12.24 -25.17
CA LYS A 95 16.29 -13.59 -24.57
C LYS A 95 15.79 -13.53 -23.10
N ASP A 96 16.68 -13.75 -22.13
CA ASP A 96 16.37 -13.81 -20.69
C ASP A 96 16.68 -12.50 -19.93
N ASN A 97 17.10 -11.45 -20.65
CA ASN A 97 17.42 -10.16 -20.05
C ASN A 97 16.42 -9.09 -20.47
N ALA A 98 16.06 -8.22 -19.55
CA ALA A 98 15.22 -7.06 -19.79
C ALA A 98 15.95 -5.79 -19.39
N ASN A 99 15.93 -4.79 -20.27
CA ASN A 99 16.54 -3.49 -20.04
C ASN A 99 15.53 -2.38 -20.34
N THR A 100 15.74 -1.20 -19.76
CA THR A 100 14.97 -0.02 -20.14
C THR A 100 15.06 0.17 -21.65
N SER A 101 13.92 0.26 -22.30
CA SER A 101 13.89 0.44 -23.75
C SER A 101 14.52 1.77 -24.16
N LYS A 102 15.28 1.74 -25.23
CA LYS A 102 15.95 2.93 -25.82
C LYS A 102 15.66 3.07 -27.31
N SER A 103 14.82 2.22 -27.87
CA SER A 103 14.48 2.20 -29.28
C SER A 103 12.97 2.12 -29.48
N LEU A 104 12.51 2.56 -30.61
CA LEU A 104 11.13 2.35 -31.06
C LEU A 104 10.98 0.96 -31.67
N PRO A 105 9.79 0.35 -31.56
CA PRO A 105 9.42 -0.80 -32.37
C PRO A 105 9.44 -0.40 -33.88
N ASP A 106 9.63 -1.39 -34.75
CA ASP A 106 9.61 -1.15 -36.19
C ASP A 106 8.22 -0.70 -36.65
N PHE A 107 8.21 0.18 -37.64
CA PHE A 107 6.97 0.62 -38.25
C PHE A 107 6.26 -0.58 -38.90
N PHE A 108 4.94 -0.66 -38.73
CA PHE A 108 4.08 -1.79 -39.11
C PHE A 108 4.37 -3.11 -38.38
N SER A 109 5.12 -3.07 -37.28
CA SER A 109 5.25 -4.28 -36.47
C SER A 109 3.92 -4.62 -35.80
N ASN A 110 3.63 -5.93 -35.74
CA ASN A 110 2.47 -6.45 -35.09
C ASN A 110 2.60 -6.35 -33.56
N VAL A 111 1.52 -5.99 -32.87
CA VAL A 111 1.40 -6.10 -31.42
C VAL A 111 0.49 -7.24 -31.05
N ARG A 112 0.87 -8.00 -30.02
CA ARG A 112 0.11 -9.13 -29.47
C ARG A 112 0.08 -9.09 -27.95
N THR A 113 -0.86 -9.78 -27.35
CA THR A 113 -0.91 -9.93 -25.88
C THR A 113 0.37 -10.59 -25.37
N VAL A 114 0.84 -10.11 -24.20
CA VAL A 114 1.98 -10.69 -23.48
C VAL A 114 1.64 -12.11 -23.02
N LYS A 115 2.62 -13.00 -23.06
CA LYS A 115 2.54 -14.38 -22.53
C LYS A 115 3.54 -14.58 -21.40
N LYS A 116 3.34 -15.64 -20.60
CA LYS A 116 4.23 -16.01 -19.50
C LYS A 116 5.68 -16.20 -19.98
N GLU A 117 5.86 -16.79 -21.14
CA GLU A 117 7.17 -17.05 -21.75
C GLU A 117 7.90 -15.76 -22.15
N ASP A 118 7.18 -14.67 -22.42
CA ASP A 118 7.81 -13.37 -22.71
C ASP A 118 8.37 -12.70 -21.45
N LEU A 119 7.98 -13.18 -20.28
CA LEU A 119 8.29 -12.62 -18.97
C LEU A 119 9.32 -13.48 -18.20
N SER A 120 10.06 -14.37 -18.90
CA SER A 120 11.07 -15.26 -18.30
C SER A 120 12.18 -14.53 -17.53
N PHE A 121 12.40 -13.25 -17.82
CA PHE A 121 13.34 -12.38 -17.10
C PHE A 121 12.87 -12.04 -15.66
N LEU A 122 11.57 -12.21 -15.36
CA LEU A 122 11.04 -12.02 -14.01
C LEU A 122 11.37 -13.24 -13.14
N THR A 123 12.59 -13.30 -12.68
CA THR A 123 13.07 -14.40 -11.83
C THR A 123 12.81 -14.10 -10.36
N LYS A 124 12.61 -15.17 -9.57
CA LYS A 124 12.47 -15.05 -8.12
C LYS A 124 13.85 -14.74 -7.51
N PRO A 125 14.01 -13.61 -6.79
CA PRO A 125 15.28 -13.23 -6.18
C PRO A 125 15.62 -14.11 -4.96
N SER A 126 16.85 -14.01 -4.43
CA SER A 126 17.34 -14.79 -3.28
C SER A 126 16.54 -14.50 -1.99
N ASN A 127 16.16 -13.23 -1.78
CA ASN A 127 15.32 -12.78 -0.67
C ASN A 127 13.99 -12.24 -1.22
N PRO A 128 13.07 -13.14 -1.62
CA PRO A 128 11.88 -12.75 -2.35
C PRO A 128 10.83 -12.12 -1.43
N LEU A 129 10.36 -10.94 -1.78
CA LEU A 129 9.19 -10.31 -1.20
C LEU A 129 8.08 -10.34 -2.23
N TYR A 130 7.10 -11.22 -2.03
CA TYR A 130 5.95 -11.34 -2.91
C TYR A 130 5.01 -10.14 -2.73
N VAL A 131 4.57 -9.56 -3.84
CA VAL A 131 3.68 -8.39 -3.85
C VAL A 131 2.38 -8.61 -4.62
N GLY A 132 2.25 -9.71 -5.33
CA GLY A 132 1.04 -10.06 -6.08
C GLY A 132 1.35 -10.67 -7.45
N ASN A 133 0.31 -10.81 -8.26
CA ASN A 133 0.41 -11.29 -9.63
C ASN A 133 0.39 -10.13 -10.63
N LEU A 134 1.06 -10.32 -11.75
CA LEU A 134 1.07 -9.33 -12.83
C LEU A 134 -0.32 -9.16 -13.43
N ARG A 135 -0.72 -7.91 -13.66
CA ARG A 135 -1.99 -7.58 -14.30
C ARG A 135 -1.77 -6.99 -15.70
N SER A 136 -2.63 -7.36 -16.63
CA SER A 136 -2.66 -6.84 -17.99
C SER A 136 -4.11 -6.48 -18.35
N GLY A 137 -4.42 -5.19 -18.38
CA GLY A 137 -5.81 -4.71 -18.48
C GLY A 137 -6.68 -5.23 -17.33
N SER A 138 -7.80 -5.84 -17.64
CA SER A 138 -8.71 -6.49 -16.68
C SER A 138 -8.24 -7.87 -16.22
N LYS A 139 -7.27 -8.49 -16.91
CA LYS A 139 -6.81 -9.86 -16.68
C LYS A 139 -5.64 -9.92 -15.70
N THR A 140 -5.72 -10.81 -14.71
CA THR A 140 -4.57 -11.21 -13.90
C THR A 140 -3.85 -12.36 -14.61
N LEU A 141 -2.55 -12.21 -14.79
CA LEU A 141 -1.69 -13.23 -15.39
C LEU A 141 -1.17 -14.17 -14.29
N ASP A 142 -0.96 -15.44 -14.63
CA ASP A 142 -0.30 -16.41 -13.74
C ASP A 142 1.24 -16.17 -13.74
N VAL A 143 1.62 -15.00 -13.27
CA VAL A 143 3.02 -14.55 -13.14
C VAL A 143 3.17 -13.83 -11.80
N ASP A 144 3.83 -14.49 -10.87
CA ASP A 144 4.15 -13.93 -9.55
C ASP A 144 5.19 -12.81 -9.67
N ILE A 145 4.95 -11.71 -8.95
CA ILE A 145 5.88 -10.59 -8.86
C ILE A 145 6.55 -10.59 -7.50
N PHE A 146 7.87 -10.69 -7.54
CA PHE A 146 8.73 -10.60 -6.38
C PHE A 146 9.66 -9.40 -6.45
N LEU A 147 9.80 -8.70 -5.34
CA LEU A 147 10.84 -7.70 -5.14
C LEU A 147 12.03 -8.34 -4.42
N GLN A 148 13.22 -7.76 -4.59
CA GLN A 148 14.40 -8.14 -3.78
C GLN A 148 14.20 -7.59 -2.37
N GLY A 149 13.67 -8.40 -1.46
CA GLY A 149 13.19 -7.97 -0.14
C GLY A 149 14.26 -7.27 0.68
N SER A 150 15.48 -7.84 0.79
CA SER A 150 16.58 -7.24 1.53
C SER A 150 16.95 -5.83 1.01
N LYS A 151 16.88 -5.61 -0.29
CA LYS A 151 17.18 -4.31 -0.91
C LYS A 151 16.02 -3.32 -0.71
N VAL A 152 14.79 -3.76 -0.85
CA VAL A 152 13.60 -2.90 -0.73
C VAL A 152 13.38 -2.48 0.72
N LEU A 153 13.52 -3.42 1.67
CA LEU A 153 13.31 -3.16 3.10
C LEU A 153 14.46 -2.37 3.75
N SER A 154 15.60 -2.20 3.09
CA SER A 154 16.65 -1.28 3.54
C SER A 154 16.33 0.20 3.24
N HIS A 155 15.22 0.47 2.59
CA HIS A 155 14.74 1.82 2.22
C HIS A 155 13.31 2.03 2.73
N HIS A 156 12.83 3.27 2.66
CA HIS A 156 11.45 3.60 2.98
C HIS A 156 10.51 3.15 1.86
N ILE A 157 9.37 2.58 2.23
CA ILE A 157 8.29 2.19 1.31
C ILE A 157 7.08 3.07 1.62
N LEU A 158 6.58 3.78 0.62
CA LEU A 158 5.34 4.54 0.71
C LEU A 158 4.26 3.85 -0.12
N ILE A 159 3.12 3.52 0.50
CA ILE A 159 1.96 2.92 -0.15
C ILE A 159 0.78 3.91 -0.11
N PRO A 160 0.73 4.90 -1.02
CA PRO A 160 -0.38 5.84 -1.07
C PRO A 160 -1.60 5.20 -1.70
N ALA A 161 -2.73 5.26 -1.01
CA ALA A 161 -4.01 4.80 -1.53
C ALA A 161 -5.17 5.45 -0.76
N THR A 162 -6.25 5.76 -1.47
CA THR A 162 -7.51 6.15 -0.86
C THR A 162 -8.16 4.95 -0.16
N THR A 163 -9.11 5.21 0.74
CA THR A 163 -9.83 4.17 1.47
C THR A 163 -10.47 3.14 0.52
N GLY A 164 -10.38 1.86 0.83
CA GLY A 164 -10.93 0.78 0.02
C GLY A 164 -10.10 0.36 -1.20
N ARG A 165 -8.96 0.97 -1.48
CA ARG A 165 -8.09 0.66 -2.65
C ARG A 165 -7.02 -0.40 -2.39
N GLY A 166 -7.13 -1.16 -1.30
CA GLY A 166 -6.29 -2.33 -1.06
C GLY A 166 -4.93 -2.05 -0.40
N LYS A 167 -4.72 -0.87 0.21
CA LYS A 167 -3.48 -0.55 0.95
C LYS A 167 -3.14 -1.61 1.99
N SER A 168 -4.06 -1.88 2.92
CA SER A 168 -3.87 -2.89 3.98
C SER A 168 -3.75 -4.31 3.41
N ASN A 169 -4.43 -4.60 2.29
CA ASN A 169 -4.31 -5.89 1.63
C ASN A 169 -2.89 -6.11 1.08
N LEU A 170 -2.29 -5.10 0.41
CA LEU A 170 -0.91 -5.19 -0.06
C LEU A 170 0.05 -5.38 1.11
N SER A 171 -0.12 -4.63 2.21
CA SER A 171 0.68 -4.78 3.42
C SER A 171 0.54 -6.20 4.01
N SER A 172 -0.67 -6.75 4.07
CA SER A 172 -0.93 -8.13 4.51
C SER A 172 -0.21 -9.16 3.64
N VAL A 173 -0.24 -9.00 2.31
CA VAL A 173 0.46 -9.88 1.37
C VAL A 173 1.98 -9.84 1.57
N MET A 174 2.53 -8.63 1.77
CA MET A 174 3.97 -8.46 2.04
C MET A 174 4.36 -9.09 3.38
N LEU A 175 3.59 -8.87 4.45
CA LEU A 175 3.83 -9.47 5.78
C LEU A 175 3.70 -10.99 5.72
N TRP A 176 2.71 -11.52 5.03
CA TRP A 176 2.56 -12.95 4.78
C TRP A 176 3.76 -13.54 4.06
N SER A 177 4.28 -12.84 3.05
CA SER A 177 5.50 -13.26 2.36
C SER A 177 6.72 -13.26 3.28
N LEU A 178 6.85 -12.27 4.16
CA LEU A 178 7.99 -12.14 5.08
C LEU A 178 8.06 -13.23 6.13
N LEU A 179 6.92 -13.71 6.63
CA LEU A 179 6.88 -14.82 7.62
C LEU A 179 7.54 -16.12 7.11
N LYS A 180 7.71 -16.27 5.80
CA LYS A 180 8.42 -17.41 5.19
C LYS A 180 9.93 -17.30 5.24
N HIS A 181 10.46 -16.15 5.60
CA HIS A 181 11.87 -15.81 5.46
C HIS A 181 12.43 -15.19 6.74
N SER A 182 13.74 -15.32 6.93
CA SER A 182 14.47 -14.83 8.12
C SER A 182 15.43 -13.67 7.82
N PHE A 183 15.32 -13.04 6.63
CA PHE A 183 16.25 -11.96 6.24
C PHE A 183 15.88 -10.59 6.83
N ALA A 184 14.74 -10.43 7.47
CA ALA A 184 14.31 -9.20 8.12
C ALA A 184 13.45 -9.47 9.35
N GLY A 185 13.72 -8.77 10.44
CA GLY A 185 12.79 -8.62 11.56
C GLY A 185 11.81 -7.47 11.27
N VAL A 186 10.54 -7.64 11.61
CA VAL A 186 9.49 -6.66 11.29
C VAL A 186 8.67 -6.35 12.53
N LEU A 187 8.60 -5.08 12.91
CA LEU A 187 7.68 -4.56 13.91
C LEU A 187 6.50 -3.87 13.22
N VAL A 188 5.28 -4.34 13.50
CA VAL A 188 4.06 -3.76 12.94
C VAL A 188 3.28 -3.03 14.02
N LEU A 189 3.03 -1.74 13.81
CA LEU A 189 2.12 -0.95 14.65
C LEU A 189 0.75 -0.94 13.97
N ASP A 190 -0.18 -1.72 14.53
CA ASP A 190 -1.50 -2.00 13.94
C ASP A 190 -2.63 -1.49 14.84
N PRO A 191 -2.96 -0.18 14.78
CA PRO A 191 -3.98 0.41 15.64
C PRO A 191 -5.41 -0.09 15.32
N HIS A 192 -5.62 -0.70 14.16
CA HIS A 192 -6.92 -1.17 13.71
C HIS A 192 -7.08 -2.69 13.76
N ASP A 193 -6.04 -3.42 14.19
CA ASP A 193 -6.04 -4.90 14.29
C ASP A 193 -6.43 -5.59 12.96
N GLU A 194 -5.83 -5.08 11.86
CA GLU A 194 -6.17 -5.54 10.51
C GLU A 194 -5.38 -6.78 10.08
N TYR A 195 -4.17 -7.01 10.63
CA TYR A 195 -3.22 -7.99 10.09
C TYR A 195 -3.25 -9.34 10.80
N TYR A 196 -3.40 -9.37 12.13
CA TYR A 196 -3.40 -10.63 12.89
C TYR A 196 -4.55 -11.55 12.49
N GLY A 197 -5.75 -11.00 12.31
CA GLY A 197 -6.92 -11.75 11.84
C GLY A 197 -7.74 -12.39 12.95
N ARG A 198 -8.05 -11.70 14.06
CA ARG A 198 -8.83 -12.26 15.20
C ARG A 198 -10.09 -12.98 14.76
N ASN A 199 -10.91 -12.33 13.91
CA ASN A 199 -12.23 -12.81 13.49
C ASN A 199 -12.29 -13.13 11.97
N LYS A 200 -11.14 -13.12 11.29
CA LYS A 200 -11.02 -13.38 9.85
C LYS A 200 -9.70 -14.06 9.56
N LEU A 201 -9.49 -14.45 8.31
CA LEU A 201 -8.18 -14.93 7.84
C LEU A 201 -7.13 -13.82 8.02
N GLY A 202 -5.97 -14.18 8.60
CA GLY A 202 -4.88 -13.26 8.85
C GLY A 202 -3.57 -13.97 9.17
N LEU A 203 -2.57 -13.24 9.64
CA LEU A 203 -1.23 -13.78 9.87
C LEU A 203 -1.20 -14.96 10.85
N LYS A 204 -2.15 -15.06 11.79
CA LYS A 204 -2.30 -16.21 12.70
C LYS A 204 -2.50 -17.56 11.98
N ASP A 205 -2.98 -17.51 10.74
CA ASP A 205 -3.28 -18.70 9.93
C ASP A 205 -2.12 -19.08 9.00
N HIS A 206 -0.99 -18.35 9.08
CA HIS A 206 0.18 -18.65 8.28
C HIS A 206 0.83 -19.98 8.70
N PRO A 207 1.34 -20.81 7.75
CA PRO A 207 2.06 -22.06 8.09
C PRO A 207 3.24 -21.87 9.06
N ASN A 208 3.99 -20.77 8.95
CA ASN A 208 5.11 -20.41 9.83
C ASN A 208 4.68 -19.39 10.90
N LYS A 209 3.52 -19.57 11.49
CA LYS A 209 2.98 -18.68 12.53
C LYS A 209 3.81 -18.64 13.82
N GLU A 210 4.69 -19.59 14.03
CA GLU A 210 5.67 -19.61 15.12
C GLU A 210 6.63 -18.42 15.06
N ASN A 211 6.83 -17.83 13.89
CA ASN A 211 7.62 -16.62 13.70
C ASN A 211 6.82 -15.32 13.97
N LEU A 212 5.56 -15.45 14.38
CA LEU A 212 4.68 -14.33 14.66
C LEU A 212 4.44 -14.19 16.15
N VAL A 213 4.79 -13.04 16.73
CA VAL A 213 4.41 -12.66 18.07
C VAL A 213 3.39 -11.54 18.01
N TYR A 214 2.25 -11.74 18.63
CA TYR A 214 1.16 -10.76 18.66
C TYR A 214 0.97 -10.19 20.06
N TYR A 215 1.07 -8.88 20.18
CA TYR A 215 0.82 -8.14 21.41
C TYR A 215 -0.49 -7.38 21.33
N THR A 216 -1.33 -7.47 22.36
CA THR A 216 -2.59 -6.74 22.44
C THR A 216 -2.89 -6.29 23.85
N PRO A 217 -3.50 -5.09 24.06
CA PRO A 217 -3.84 -4.60 25.39
C PRO A 217 -5.06 -5.28 26.03
N SER A 218 -5.94 -5.88 25.23
CA SER A 218 -7.18 -6.51 25.67
C SER A 218 -7.48 -7.76 24.86
N ASP A 219 -8.30 -8.65 25.45
CA ASP A 219 -8.78 -9.89 24.80
C ASP A 219 -7.64 -10.71 24.18
N VAL A 220 -6.62 -10.98 24.97
CA VAL A 220 -5.40 -11.66 24.52
C VAL A 220 -5.73 -13.08 24.05
N PRO A 221 -5.52 -13.44 22.76
CA PRO A 221 -5.74 -14.79 22.30
C PRO A 221 -4.80 -15.79 22.95
N VAL A 222 -5.23 -17.06 23.04
CA VAL A 222 -4.43 -18.13 23.63
C VAL A 222 -3.07 -18.24 22.93
N GLY A 223 -1.99 -18.24 23.71
CA GLY A 223 -0.63 -18.31 23.21
C GLY A 223 -0.03 -16.98 22.72
N GLN A 224 -0.77 -15.87 22.87
CA GLN A 224 -0.29 -14.54 22.53
C GLN A 224 0.05 -13.71 23.76
N ARG A 225 0.62 -12.53 23.60
CA ARG A 225 1.15 -11.71 24.70
C ARG A 225 0.30 -10.47 24.96
N SER A 226 0.17 -10.14 26.26
CA SER A 226 -0.47 -8.89 26.67
C SER A 226 0.47 -7.71 26.47
N LEU A 227 -0.01 -6.66 25.79
CA LEU A 227 0.69 -5.38 25.69
C LEU A 227 0.29 -4.48 26.83
N LYS A 228 1.10 -4.41 27.87
CA LYS A 228 0.91 -3.50 29.01
C LYS A 228 2.22 -2.74 29.25
N ILE A 229 2.10 -1.43 29.43
CA ILE A 229 3.22 -0.54 29.74
C ILE A 229 2.97 0.06 31.10
N ASN A 230 3.92 -0.11 32.02
CA ASN A 230 3.82 0.45 33.36
C ASN A 230 3.95 1.98 33.32
N LEU A 231 3.03 2.69 33.98
CA LEU A 231 3.03 4.15 34.05
C LEU A 231 4.32 4.74 34.60
N THR A 232 5.04 4.00 35.44
CA THR A 232 6.34 4.42 35.98
C THR A 232 7.45 4.57 34.94
N GLN A 233 7.28 4.01 33.74
CA GLN A 233 8.23 4.11 32.63
C GLN A 233 8.04 5.38 31.79
N ILE A 234 6.91 6.08 31.96
CA ILE A 234 6.58 7.27 31.17
C ILE A 234 7.29 8.49 31.75
N LYS A 235 7.83 9.30 30.86
CA LYS A 235 8.47 10.58 31.16
C LYS A 235 7.72 11.72 30.48
N PRO A 236 7.75 12.96 31.00
CA PRO A 236 7.11 14.11 30.34
C PRO A 236 7.49 14.29 28.86
N GLY A 237 8.75 14.00 28.50
CA GLY A 237 9.22 14.07 27.12
C GLY A 237 8.55 13.10 26.14
N HIS A 238 7.96 12.00 26.61
CA HIS A 238 7.24 11.04 25.75
C HIS A 238 5.93 11.63 25.19
N PHE A 239 5.45 12.72 25.79
CA PHE A 239 4.24 13.40 25.28
C PHE A 239 4.53 14.43 24.17
N ASN A 240 5.80 14.67 23.86
CA ASN A 240 6.17 15.61 22.79
C ASN A 240 5.66 15.08 21.43
N GLY A 241 4.93 15.94 20.72
CA GLY A 241 4.32 15.56 19.43
C GLY A 241 3.05 14.72 19.54
N VAL A 242 2.68 14.27 20.75
CA VAL A 242 1.43 13.51 20.98
C VAL A 242 0.32 14.42 21.49
N MET A 243 0.67 15.40 22.35
CA MET A 243 -0.27 16.36 22.91
C MET A 243 0.39 17.71 23.10
N ASP A 244 -0.32 18.77 22.74
CA ASP A 244 0.11 20.15 22.96
C ASP A 244 -0.22 20.57 24.41
N TRP A 245 0.85 20.81 25.18
CA TRP A 245 0.77 21.32 26.54
C TRP A 245 1.09 22.83 26.55
N SER A 246 0.29 23.61 27.26
CA SER A 246 0.62 25.03 27.51
C SER A 246 1.88 25.16 28.38
N GLY A 247 2.50 26.35 28.40
CA GLY A 247 3.68 26.63 29.24
C GLY A 247 3.48 26.20 30.70
N PRO A 248 2.44 26.70 31.42
CA PRO A 248 2.17 26.30 32.81
C PRO A 248 1.93 24.79 32.98
N GLN A 249 1.31 24.12 32.00
CA GLN A 249 1.09 22.69 32.05
C GLN A 249 2.40 21.89 31.93
N ARG A 250 3.31 22.31 31.03
CA ARG A 250 4.64 21.69 30.89
C ARG A 250 5.49 21.86 32.15
N GLU A 251 5.43 23.05 32.77
CA GLU A 251 6.12 23.32 34.03
C GLU A 251 5.58 22.42 35.14
N LEU A 252 4.26 22.26 35.27
CA LEU A 252 3.62 21.37 36.24
C LEU A 252 4.05 19.91 36.03
N LEU A 253 3.96 19.37 34.79
CA LEU A 253 4.43 18.01 34.48
C LEU A 253 5.90 17.81 34.88
N THR A 254 6.74 18.79 34.59
CA THR A 254 8.18 18.74 34.91
C THR A 254 8.43 18.81 36.41
N ALA A 255 7.70 19.64 37.14
CA ALA A 255 7.79 19.78 38.59
C ALA A 255 7.40 18.46 39.30
N TYR A 256 6.26 17.88 38.93
CA TYR A 256 5.83 16.58 39.47
C TYR A 256 6.85 15.49 39.15
N TYR A 257 7.37 15.42 37.91
CA TYR A 257 8.39 14.43 37.55
C TYR A 257 9.70 14.58 38.35
N ARG A 258 10.13 15.81 38.60
CA ARG A 258 11.33 16.08 39.41
C ARG A 258 11.15 15.64 40.85
N THR A 259 9.99 15.87 41.44
CA THR A 259 9.68 15.58 42.83
C THR A 259 9.35 14.10 43.05
N TYR A 260 8.41 13.56 42.29
CA TYR A 260 7.87 12.21 42.49
C TYR A 260 8.52 11.13 41.61
N LYS A 261 9.47 11.52 40.72
CA LYS A 261 10.24 10.58 39.87
C LYS A 261 9.30 9.62 39.12
N LYS A 262 9.46 8.31 39.30
CA LYS A 262 8.70 7.29 38.56
C LYS A 262 7.19 7.35 38.84
N ASN A 263 6.77 7.84 40.03
CA ASN A 263 5.35 7.86 40.43
C ASN A 263 4.67 9.20 40.14
N TRP A 264 5.24 10.04 39.28
CA TRP A 264 4.78 11.39 39.02
C TRP A 264 3.35 11.45 38.44
N ILE A 265 2.99 10.50 37.56
CA ILE A 265 1.65 10.41 36.93
C ILE A 265 0.62 10.08 37.99
N GLU A 266 0.88 9.05 38.83
CA GLU A 266 0.02 8.71 39.97
C GLU A 266 -0.12 9.90 40.91
N SER A 267 0.97 10.61 41.23
CA SER A 267 0.97 11.75 42.11
C SER A 267 0.09 12.90 41.61
N ILE A 268 0.02 13.12 40.31
CA ILE A 268 -0.93 14.06 39.71
C ILE A 268 -2.37 13.54 39.81
N ILE A 269 -2.59 12.29 39.53
CA ILE A 269 -3.94 11.69 39.55
C ILE A 269 -4.53 11.68 40.98
N PHE A 270 -3.71 11.35 41.95
CA PHE A 270 -4.07 11.37 43.39
C PHE A 270 -4.02 12.78 44.00
N GLU A 271 -3.68 13.80 43.22
CA GLU A 271 -3.58 15.20 43.67
C GLU A 271 -2.70 15.35 44.93
N LYS A 272 -1.55 14.65 44.94
CA LYS A 272 -0.55 14.82 46.02
C LYS A 272 -0.04 16.26 46.01
N GLU A 273 0.58 16.65 47.12
CA GLU A 273 1.12 18.00 47.32
C GLU A 273 1.81 18.55 46.06
N THR A 274 1.37 19.72 45.62
CA THR A 274 1.84 20.32 44.37
C THR A 274 3.23 20.91 44.56
N PRO A 275 4.23 20.47 43.79
CA PRO A 275 5.60 20.99 43.94
C PRO A 275 5.70 22.36 43.29
N GLY A 276 5.41 23.40 44.05
CA GLY A 276 5.44 24.80 43.61
C GLY A 276 4.07 25.48 43.59
N LYS A 277 4.04 26.74 43.17
CA LYS A 277 2.80 27.53 43.11
C LYS A 277 2.20 27.41 41.68
N PHE A 278 1.18 26.59 41.55
CA PHE A 278 0.37 26.45 40.35
C PHE A 278 -1.10 26.76 40.63
N MET A 279 -1.84 27.23 39.65
CA MET A 279 -3.28 27.39 39.76
C MET A 279 -3.97 26.02 39.84
N GLU A 280 -4.93 25.83 40.74
CA GLU A 280 -5.69 24.59 40.88
C GLU A 280 -6.31 24.13 39.53
N GLY A 281 -6.81 25.06 38.75
CA GLY A 281 -7.33 24.79 37.41
C GLY A 281 -6.28 24.15 36.45
N THR A 282 -4.99 24.47 36.61
CA THR A 282 -3.93 23.87 35.77
C THR A 282 -3.76 22.38 36.10
N LEU A 283 -3.77 22.05 37.42
CA LEU A 283 -3.68 20.63 37.86
C LEU A 283 -4.87 19.82 37.38
N ALA A 284 -6.11 20.35 37.55
CA ALA A 284 -7.31 19.68 37.11
C ALA A 284 -7.33 19.40 35.56
N VAL A 285 -6.86 20.35 34.75
CA VAL A 285 -6.78 20.18 33.32
C VAL A 285 -5.72 19.13 32.96
N VAL A 286 -4.56 19.17 33.58
CA VAL A 286 -3.47 18.20 33.34
C VAL A 286 -3.92 16.79 33.74
N LYS A 287 -4.52 16.64 34.91
CA LYS A 287 -5.10 15.36 35.38
C LYS A 287 -6.08 14.78 34.36
N ARG A 288 -7.08 15.55 33.95
CA ARG A 288 -8.08 15.11 32.93
C ARG A 288 -7.44 14.72 31.61
N ARG A 289 -6.46 15.48 31.13
CA ARG A 289 -5.74 15.17 29.89
C ARG A 289 -4.90 13.90 30.00
N LEU A 290 -4.24 13.66 31.14
CA LEU A 290 -3.49 12.43 31.37
C LEU A 290 -4.40 11.20 31.41
N LEU A 291 -5.53 11.28 32.13
CA LEU A 291 -6.52 10.19 32.15
C LEU A 291 -7.01 9.83 30.76
N SER A 292 -7.35 10.85 29.95
CA SER A 292 -7.81 10.65 28.58
C SER A 292 -6.70 10.10 27.65
N LEU A 293 -5.49 10.67 27.71
CA LEU A 293 -4.37 10.31 26.83
C LEU A 293 -3.88 8.88 27.11
N LEU A 294 -3.81 8.51 28.39
CA LEU A 294 -3.32 7.19 28.80
C LEU A 294 -4.45 6.13 28.80
N ASN A 295 -5.67 6.53 28.47
CA ASN A 295 -6.84 5.68 28.50
C ASN A 295 -6.96 4.90 29.82
N ILE A 296 -6.96 5.65 30.92
CA ILE A 296 -7.11 5.15 32.29
C ILE A 296 -8.24 5.89 33.02
N ASP A 297 -8.89 5.21 33.93
CA ASP A 297 -9.87 5.81 34.83
C ASP A 297 -9.32 5.93 36.24
N PHE A 298 -9.93 6.83 37.01
CA PHE A 298 -9.66 6.99 38.43
C PHE A 298 -10.99 7.01 39.20
N PHE A 299 -11.26 5.93 39.92
CA PHE A 299 -12.41 5.83 40.78
C PHE A 299 -12.07 4.93 42.02
N GLU A 300 -12.81 5.05 43.08
CA GLU A 300 -12.55 4.32 44.33
C GLU A 300 -11.11 4.47 44.86
N LYS A 301 -10.48 5.62 44.60
CA LYS A 301 -9.07 5.90 44.96
C LYS A 301 -8.08 4.93 44.29
N GLN A 302 -8.42 4.38 43.15
CA GLN A 302 -7.55 3.50 42.35
C GLN A 302 -7.51 3.93 40.88
N ILE A 303 -6.42 3.61 40.22
CA ILE A 303 -6.25 3.80 38.78
C ILE A 303 -6.62 2.49 38.10
N HIS A 304 -7.53 2.57 37.13
CA HIS A 304 -8.02 1.43 36.37
C HIS A 304 -7.56 1.56 34.92
N ALA A 305 -6.82 0.56 34.45
CA ALA A 305 -6.33 0.51 33.05
C ALA A 305 -7.45 0.08 32.10
N LYS A 306 -7.70 0.87 31.05
CA LYS A 306 -8.60 0.53 29.95
C LYS A 306 -7.85 0.12 28.67
N GLY A 307 -6.57 0.46 28.58
CA GLY A 307 -5.75 0.26 27.39
C GLY A 307 -4.37 -0.32 27.70
N VAL A 308 -3.39 0.19 27.01
CA VAL A 308 -1.99 -0.24 27.09
C VAL A 308 -1.33 0.13 28.44
N PHE A 309 -1.70 1.27 29.02
CA PHE A 309 -1.04 1.81 30.20
C PHE A 309 -1.69 1.31 31.49
N ASP A 310 -0.86 0.78 32.39
CA ASP A 310 -1.31 0.17 33.66
C ASP A 310 -0.28 0.41 34.75
N VAL A 311 -0.73 0.70 35.99
CA VAL A 311 0.12 0.84 37.19
C VAL A 311 0.66 -0.50 37.66
N ASN A 312 -0.10 -1.57 37.46
CA ASN A 312 0.19 -2.93 37.92
C ASN A 312 0.88 -3.79 36.85
N ALA A 313 1.17 -3.21 35.66
CA ALA A 313 1.82 -3.96 34.62
C ALA A 313 3.21 -4.43 35.04
N GLY A 314 3.52 -5.69 34.82
CA GLY A 314 4.89 -6.15 34.72
C GLY A 314 5.65 -5.34 33.66
N ALA A 315 6.98 -5.29 33.76
CA ALA A 315 7.79 -4.52 32.81
C ALA A 315 7.84 -5.20 31.44
N THR A 316 6.84 -4.99 30.60
CA THR A 316 7.01 -5.24 29.16
C THR A 316 7.84 -4.10 28.62
N THR A 317 9.11 -4.35 28.38
CA THR A 317 10.05 -3.34 27.89
C THR A 317 10.12 -3.42 26.37
N ILE A 318 10.58 -2.31 25.73
CA ILE A 318 10.91 -2.33 24.28
C ILE A 318 11.92 -3.44 23.98
N LYS A 319 12.80 -3.80 24.93
CA LYS A 319 13.73 -4.91 24.79
C LYS A 319 13.03 -6.25 24.62
N ASP A 320 11.94 -6.50 25.37
CA ASP A 320 11.20 -7.77 25.27
C ASP A 320 10.57 -7.88 23.88
N ILE A 321 9.97 -6.78 23.37
CA ILE A 321 9.40 -6.72 22.03
C ILE A 321 10.45 -6.88 20.92
N THR A 322 11.67 -6.38 21.14
CA THR A 322 12.75 -6.49 20.13
C THR A 322 13.52 -7.79 20.19
N ASN A 323 13.40 -8.56 21.28
CA ASN A 323 14.01 -9.87 21.42
C ASN A 323 13.12 -11.00 20.90
N ASP A 324 11.84 -10.75 20.76
CA ASP A 324 10.86 -11.66 20.17
C ASP A 324 10.84 -11.54 18.63
#